data_7d18b6e2bfc12960b7e106df58734c53
#
_entry.id   7d18b6e2bfc12960b7e106df58734c53
#
_cell.length_a   1.000
_cell.length_b   1.000
_cell.length_c   1.000
_cell.angle_alpha   90.00
_cell.angle_beta   90.00
_cell.angle_gamma   90.00
#
_symmetry.space_group_name_H-M   'P 1'
#
loop_
_entity.id
_entity.type
_entity.pdbx_description
1 polymer ?
#
loop_
_entity_poly.entity_id
_entity_poly.type
_entity_poly.pdbx_seq_one_letter_code
_entity_poly.pdbx_strand_id
1 'polypeptide(L)'
;MKLITEKYPQIKKLFGYDPNFKWVVTGMVLVQIISLPFVTQLSWPMMLVVAYCFGGVINHSLMLAIHEIAHNLAFGHNRPLANKLFGFFANLPIGLPYQGNEVIDTDLPTLLEAKLFCTTGGKLLWLFLQPFFYSFRPLVVRPKPPTPMELINLVIQLFFDAVVIKLWGWKAIGYLLIGALMAMGVHPVAGHFVAEHYMFKKGYETYSYYGPLNWITFNVGYHNEHHDFPAVPGSKLPEVRRIAPEFYDTLPHHDSWSKVLYDFVMDPDIGPYARIKRKHHGLDS
;
A
#
# COMPACT_ATOMS: atom_id res chain seq x y z
N MET A 1 -17.37 -7.98 -12.60
CA MET A 1 -16.56 -8.00 -13.85
C MET A 1 -17.35 -8.44 -15.10
N LYS A 2 -17.86 -9.70 -15.23
CA LYS A 2 -18.52 -10.19 -16.48
C LYS A 2 -19.68 -9.30 -16.92
N LEU A 3 -20.60 -8.97 -16.04
CA LEU A 3 -21.76 -8.14 -16.33
C LEU A 3 -21.38 -6.72 -16.82
N ILE A 4 -20.35 -6.12 -16.21
CA ILE A 4 -19.86 -4.78 -16.57
C ILE A 4 -19.22 -4.82 -17.97
N THR A 5 -18.40 -5.83 -18.28
CA THR A 5 -17.76 -5.94 -19.59
C THR A 5 -18.71 -6.32 -20.72
N GLU A 6 -19.82 -7.00 -20.42
CA GLU A 6 -20.88 -7.25 -21.42
C GLU A 6 -21.60 -5.95 -21.78
N LYS A 7 -21.90 -5.09 -20.78
CA LYS A 7 -22.56 -3.80 -21.00
C LYS A 7 -21.61 -2.73 -21.55
N TYR A 8 -20.34 -2.73 -21.12
CA TYR A 8 -19.31 -1.73 -21.46
C TYR A 8 -18.03 -2.39 -22.00
N PRO A 9 -18.07 -2.97 -23.21
CA PRO A 9 -16.93 -3.69 -23.79
C PRO A 9 -15.70 -2.79 -24.01
N GLN A 10 -15.88 -1.47 -24.07
CA GLN A 10 -14.79 -0.49 -24.21
C GLN A 10 -13.83 -0.47 -23.02
N ILE A 11 -14.22 -0.92 -21.83
CA ILE A 11 -13.33 -1.02 -20.65
C ILE A 11 -12.11 -1.91 -20.96
N LYS A 12 -12.27 -2.92 -21.83
CA LYS A 12 -11.15 -3.78 -22.26
C LYS A 12 -10.01 -3.01 -22.93
N LYS A 13 -10.28 -1.83 -23.51
CA LYS A 13 -9.26 -0.97 -24.11
C LYS A 13 -8.38 -0.27 -23.07
N LEU A 14 -8.80 -0.26 -21.82
CA LEU A 14 -8.04 0.33 -20.69
C LEU A 14 -6.99 -0.65 -20.14
N PHE A 15 -7.10 -1.94 -20.47
CA PHE A 15 -6.17 -2.98 -20.00
C PHE A 15 -4.76 -2.73 -20.56
N GLY A 16 -3.77 -3.13 -19.78
CA GLY A 16 -2.38 -3.06 -20.17
C GLY A 16 -1.53 -2.34 -19.12
N TYR A 17 -0.55 -1.60 -19.55
CA TYR A 17 0.36 -0.86 -18.68
C TYR A 17 0.32 0.63 -18.98
N ASP A 18 0.79 1.44 -18.02
CA ASP A 18 1.00 2.88 -18.21
C ASP A 18 2.47 3.13 -18.56
N PRO A 19 2.78 3.64 -19.78
CA PRO A 19 4.17 3.91 -20.20
C PRO A 19 4.87 5.00 -19.35
N ASN A 20 4.10 5.89 -18.69
CA ASN A 20 4.63 6.97 -17.85
C ASN A 20 4.92 6.52 -16.42
N PHE A 21 4.26 5.47 -15.95
CA PHE A 21 4.34 4.99 -14.58
C PHE A 21 5.80 4.77 -14.11
N LYS A 22 6.61 4.08 -14.93
CA LYS A 22 8.02 3.81 -14.62
C LYS A 22 8.85 5.07 -14.38
N TRP A 23 8.55 6.16 -15.10
CA TRP A 23 9.28 7.43 -14.96
C TRP A 23 8.89 8.16 -13.68
N VAL A 24 7.61 8.12 -13.31
CA VAL A 24 7.12 8.69 -12.04
C VAL A 24 7.77 7.96 -10.86
N VAL A 25 7.75 6.63 -10.86
CA VAL A 25 8.38 5.79 -9.82
C VAL A 25 9.88 6.04 -9.76
N THR A 26 10.57 6.09 -10.91
CA THR A 26 12.00 6.41 -10.96
C THR A 26 12.28 7.79 -10.38
N GLY A 27 11.48 8.80 -10.71
CA GLY A 27 11.58 10.14 -10.14
C GLY A 27 11.42 10.14 -8.62
N MET A 28 10.45 9.39 -8.07
CA MET A 28 10.25 9.27 -6.62
C MET A 28 11.46 8.62 -5.92
N VAL A 29 12.01 7.53 -6.48
CA VAL A 29 13.22 6.88 -5.94
C VAL A 29 14.41 7.86 -5.95
N LEU A 30 14.64 8.56 -7.08
CA LEU A 30 15.73 9.52 -7.18
C LEU A 30 15.56 10.70 -6.21
N VAL A 31 14.35 11.23 -6.05
CA VAL A 31 14.06 12.31 -5.10
C VAL A 31 14.39 11.87 -3.67
N GLN A 32 14.04 10.65 -3.28
CA GLN A 32 14.41 10.13 -1.96
C GLN A 32 15.92 10.01 -1.78
N ILE A 33 16.63 9.43 -2.75
CA ILE A 33 18.10 9.28 -2.67
C ILE A 33 18.80 10.64 -2.65
N ILE A 34 18.39 11.57 -3.51
CA ILE A 34 18.96 12.93 -3.58
C ILE A 34 18.69 13.72 -2.31
N SER A 35 17.59 13.47 -1.60
CA SER A 35 17.27 14.13 -0.35
C SER A 35 18.19 13.74 0.81
N LEU A 36 18.82 12.55 0.78
CA LEU A 36 19.59 12.00 1.91
C LEU A 36 20.72 12.93 2.42
N PRO A 37 21.62 13.46 1.58
CA PRO A 37 22.68 14.35 2.06
C PRO A 37 22.14 15.63 2.71
N PHE A 38 20.97 16.09 2.33
CA PHE A 38 20.35 17.29 2.92
C PHE A 38 19.67 16.99 4.25
N VAL A 39 18.88 15.91 4.32
CA VAL A 39 18.15 15.55 5.54
C VAL A 39 19.10 15.14 6.68
N THR A 40 20.28 14.60 6.36
CA THR A 40 21.26 14.25 7.39
C THR A 40 21.88 15.46 8.10
N GLN A 41 21.81 16.64 7.49
CA GLN A 41 22.29 17.90 8.08
C GLN A 41 21.26 18.55 9.01
N LEU A 42 19.99 18.15 8.93
CA LEU A 42 18.93 18.71 9.77
C LEU A 42 19.11 18.27 11.24
N SER A 43 18.54 19.03 12.19
CA SER A 43 18.37 18.52 13.55
C SER A 43 17.45 17.31 13.59
N TRP A 44 17.54 16.48 14.63
CA TRP A 44 16.67 15.31 14.75
C TRP A 44 15.16 15.65 14.71
N PRO A 45 14.66 16.67 15.44
CA PRO A 45 13.24 17.04 15.34
C PRO A 45 12.82 17.44 13.91
N MET A 46 13.66 18.24 13.22
CA MET A 46 13.38 18.65 11.85
C MET A 46 13.43 17.46 10.88
N MET A 47 14.37 16.54 11.05
CA MET A 47 14.42 15.32 10.27
C MET A 47 13.14 14.49 10.45
N LEU A 48 12.59 14.35 11.67
CA LEU A 48 11.34 13.65 11.92
C LEU A 48 10.16 14.32 11.23
N VAL A 49 10.09 15.66 11.24
CA VAL A 49 9.05 16.40 10.51
C VAL A 49 9.16 16.13 9.00
N VAL A 50 10.38 16.21 8.42
CA VAL A 50 10.58 15.93 7.00
C VAL A 50 10.34 14.46 6.67
N ALA A 51 10.71 13.54 7.57
CA ALA A 51 10.40 12.11 7.42
C ALA A 51 8.88 11.87 7.37
N TYR A 52 8.10 12.55 8.23
CA TYR A 52 6.64 12.43 8.24
C TYR A 52 6.00 13.09 7.00
N CYS A 53 6.29 14.38 6.76
CA CYS A 53 5.57 15.17 5.76
C CYS A 53 6.01 14.89 4.31
N PHE A 54 7.23 14.40 4.10
CA PHE A 54 7.82 14.24 2.78
C PHE A 54 8.31 12.82 2.53
N GLY A 55 9.32 12.34 3.27
CA GLY A 55 9.94 11.04 3.02
C GLY A 55 8.95 9.87 3.14
N GLY A 56 8.14 9.89 4.18
CA GLY A 56 7.12 8.88 4.43
C GLY A 56 6.03 8.86 3.36
N VAL A 57 5.60 10.02 2.89
CA VAL A 57 4.61 10.12 1.79
C VAL A 57 5.16 9.47 0.52
N ILE A 58 6.41 9.76 0.15
CA ILE A 58 7.04 9.15 -1.03
C ILE A 58 7.23 7.64 -0.83
N ASN A 59 7.72 7.20 0.32
CA ASN A 59 7.90 5.77 0.61
C ASN A 59 6.57 5.01 0.58
N HIS A 60 5.50 5.61 1.11
CA HIS A 60 4.16 5.04 1.05
C HIS A 60 3.66 4.94 -0.41
N SER A 61 3.85 6.00 -1.20
CA SER A 61 3.52 5.98 -2.63
C SER A 61 4.32 4.93 -3.40
N LEU A 62 5.62 4.75 -3.08
CA LEU A 62 6.44 3.69 -3.67
C LEU A 62 5.95 2.28 -3.28
N MET A 63 5.46 2.09 -2.06
CA MET A 63 4.85 0.82 -1.65
C MET A 63 3.60 0.50 -2.49
N LEU A 64 2.76 1.50 -2.74
CA LEU A 64 1.60 1.35 -3.63
C LEU A 64 2.00 1.18 -5.10
N ALA A 65 3.09 1.81 -5.53
CA ALA A 65 3.66 1.56 -6.85
C ALA A 65 4.14 0.10 -7.00
N ILE A 66 4.72 -0.48 -5.94
CA ILE A 66 5.12 -1.89 -5.93
C ILE A 66 3.89 -2.81 -6.08
N HIS A 67 2.76 -2.45 -5.51
CA HIS A 67 1.49 -3.16 -5.72
C HIS A 67 1.09 -3.16 -7.22
N GLU A 68 1.12 -2.01 -7.90
CA GLU A 68 0.90 -1.93 -9.36
C GLU A 68 1.91 -2.77 -10.16
N ILE A 69 3.18 -2.74 -9.75
CA ILE A 69 4.26 -3.53 -10.38
C ILE A 69 4.00 -5.04 -10.20
N ALA A 70 3.48 -5.47 -9.05
CA ALA A 70 3.12 -6.86 -8.80
C ALA A 70 2.02 -7.37 -9.75
N HIS A 71 1.10 -6.49 -10.15
CA HIS A 71 0.11 -6.75 -11.21
C HIS A 71 0.68 -6.66 -12.63
N ASN A 72 2.00 -6.50 -12.80
CA ASN A 72 2.69 -6.33 -14.09
C ASN A 72 2.27 -5.08 -14.90
N LEU A 73 1.85 -4.02 -14.23
CA LEU A 73 1.33 -2.81 -14.86
C LEU A 73 2.41 -1.76 -15.22
N ALA A 74 3.69 -2.00 -14.85
CA ALA A 74 4.80 -1.11 -15.23
C ALA A 74 5.36 -1.38 -16.64
N PHE A 75 5.49 -2.64 -17.04
CA PHE A 75 6.07 -3.06 -18.32
C PHE A 75 5.16 -4.00 -19.12
N GLY A 76 4.00 -4.32 -18.56
CA GLY A 76 3.04 -5.28 -19.12
C GLY A 76 3.33 -6.74 -18.75
N HIS A 77 2.32 -7.58 -18.94
CA HIS A 77 2.34 -9.00 -18.55
C HIS A 77 3.39 -9.83 -19.31
N ASN A 78 3.81 -9.38 -20.49
CA ASN A 78 4.82 -10.06 -21.30
C ASN A 78 6.26 -9.88 -20.78
N ARG A 79 6.46 -9.05 -19.74
CA ARG A 79 7.77 -8.72 -19.17
C ARG A 79 7.82 -8.90 -17.65
N PRO A 80 7.50 -10.09 -17.12
CA PRO A 80 7.38 -10.31 -15.68
C PRO A 80 8.72 -10.09 -14.93
N LEU A 81 9.85 -10.46 -15.53
CA LEU A 81 11.17 -10.23 -14.92
C LEU A 81 11.49 -8.73 -14.84
N ALA A 82 11.17 -7.94 -15.88
CA ALA A 82 11.39 -6.50 -15.84
C ALA A 82 10.55 -5.84 -14.73
N ASN A 83 9.27 -6.26 -14.56
CA ASN A 83 8.44 -5.80 -13.45
C ASN A 83 9.07 -6.15 -12.09
N LYS A 84 9.52 -7.40 -11.88
CA LYS A 84 10.15 -7.81 -10.62
C LYS A 84 11.41 -7.01 -10.29
N LEU A 85 12.32 -6.85 -11.25
CA LEU A 85 13.54 -6.06 -11.05
C LEU A 85 13.24 -4.58 -10.78
N PHE A 86 12.22 -4.04 -11.45
CA PHE A 86 11.78 -2.68 -11.19
C PHE A 86 11.11 -2.53 -9.81
N GLY A 87 10.41 -3.55 -9.34
CA GLY A 87 9.91 -3.62 -7.97
C GLY A 87 11.03 -3.55 -6.94
N PHE A 88 12.15 -4.26 -7.16
CA PHE A 88 13.33 -4.16 -6.28
C PHE A 88 13.92 -2.75 -6.28
N PHE A 89 14.00 -2.11 -7.44
CA PHE A 89 14.45 -0.72 -7.55
C PHE A 89 13.51 0.24 -6.81
N ALA A 90 12.20 0.11 -6.98
CA ALA A 90 11.20 0.92 -6.30
C ALA A 90 11.23 0.73 -4.77
N ASN A 91 11.66 -0.45 -4.31
CA ASN A 91 11.74 -0.79 -2.89
C ASN A 91 12.94 -0.16 -2.17
N LEU A 92 14.01 0.22 -2.87
CA LEU A 92 15.26 0.68 -2.25
C LEU A 92 15.06 1.75 -1.16
N PRO A 93 14.28 2.85 -1.39
CA PRO A 93 14.12 3.88 -0.37
C PRO A 93 13.25 3.46 0.82
N ILE A 94 12.53 2.35 0.75
CA ILE A 94 11.69 1.87 1.85
C ILE A 94 12.57 1.34 2.99
N GLY A 95 13.79 0.85 2.68
CA GLY A 95 14.77 0.39 3.66
C GLY A 95 14.47 -0.99 4.27
N LEU A 96 13.42 -1.67 3.79
CA LEU A 96 13.03 -3.01 4.21
C LEU A 96 12.81 -3.88 2.96
N PRO A 97 13.22 -5.17 2.99
CA PRO A 97 13.04 -6.04 1.84
C PRO A 97 11.55 -6.29 1.57
N TYR A 98 11.15 -6.16 0.32
CA TYR A 98 9.80 -6.47 -0.12
C TYR A 98 9.54 -7.97 -0.12
N GLN A 99 8.47 -8.39 0.51
CA GLN A 99 7.98 -9.77 0.46
C GLN A 99 6.97 -9.87 -0.69
N GLY A 100 7.44 -10.25 -1.87
CA GLY A 100 6.75 -10.16 -3.15
C GLY A 100 5.55 -11.08 -3.40
N ASN A 101 4.82 -11.46 -2.38
CA ASN A 101 3.59 -12.22 -2.54
C ASN A 101 2.46 -11.54 -1.78
N GLU A 102 1.49 -11.04 -2.51
CA GLU A 102 0.15 -10.83 -1.99
C GLU A 102 -0.40 -12.17 -1.51
N VAL A 103 -0.15 -12.48 -0.25
CA VAL A 103 -0.81 -13.62 0.37
C VAL A 103 -2.16 -13.10 0.82
N ILE A 104 -3.19 -13.47 0.05
CA ILE A 104 -4.58 -13.32 0.44
C ILE A 104 -4.71 -13.68 1.93
N ASP A 105 -5.34 -12.81 2.73
CA ASP A 105 -5.60 -12.93 4.17
C ASP A 105 -4.46 -12.62 5.16
N THR A 106 -3.26 -12.23 4.74
CA THR A 106 -2.22 -11.81 5.69
C THR A 106 -2.39 -10.37 6.18
N ASP A 107 -3.25 -9.60 5.54
CA ASP A 107 -3.66 -8.25 5.97
C ASP A 107 -4.75 -8.27 7.05
N LEU A 108 -5.43 -9.42 7.24
CA LEU A 108 -6.47 -9.57 8.25
C LEU A 108 -5.88 -9.53 9.67
N PRO A 109 -6.42 -8.69 10.58
CA PRO A 109 -6.05 -8.73 11.98
C PRO A 109 -6.25 -10.11 12.60
N THR A 110 -5.35 -10.50 13.46
CA THR A 110 -5.48 -11.73 14.24
C THR A 110 -6.60 -11.61 15.28
N LEU A 111 -7.10 -12.73 15.77
CA LEU A 111 -8.08 -12.73 16.89
C LEU A 111 -7.54 -12.02 18.13
N LEU A 112 -6.22 -12.07 18.35
CA LEU A 112 -5.58 -11.38 19.46
C LEU A 112 -5.65 -9.86 19.26
N GLU A 113 -5.30 -9.37 18.08
CA GLU A 113 -5.44 -7.95 17.72
C GLU A 113 -6.88 -7.47 17.88
N ALA A 114 -7.85 -8.23 17.35
CA ALA A 114 -9.26 -7.90 17.42
C ALA A 114 -9.80 -7.84 18.87
N LYS A 115 -9.24 -8.63 19.80
CA LYS A 115 -9.65 -8.64 21.21
C LYS A 115 -8.94 -7.58 22.08
N LEU A 116 -7.68 -7.31 21.80
CA LEU A 116 -6.88 -6.39 22.62
C LEU A 116 -7.15 -4.92 22.29
N PHE A 117 -7.45 -4.61 21.02
CA PHE A 117 -7.56 -3.22 20.56
C PHE A 117 -9.01 -2.80 20.29
N CYS A 118 -9.91 -3.01 21.28
CA CYS A 118 -11.33 -2.70 21.17
C CYS A 118 -11.73 -1.30 21.68
N THR A 119 -10.87 -0.65 22.49
CA THR A 119 -11.14 0.68 23.04
C THR A 119 -10.59 1.77 22.11
N THR A 120 -11.08 3.00 22.23
CA THR A 120 -10.57 4.16 21.47
C THR A 120 -9.04 4.29 21.59
N GLY A 121 -8.49 4.26 22.81
CA GLY A 121 -7.04 4.28 23.02
C GLY A 121 -6.33 3.06 22.47
N GLY A 122 -6.94 1.88 22.59
CA GLY A 122 -6.44 0.65 22.00
C GLY A 122 -6.37 0.71 20.47
N LYS A 123 -7.42 1.20 19.81
CA LYS A 123 -7.46 1.36 18.34
C LYS A 123 -6.42 2.37 17.84
N LEU A 124 -6.22 3.47 18.56
CA LEU A 124 -5.16 4.42 18.24
C LEU A 124 -3.77 3.77 18.39
N LEU A 125 -3.54 3.01 19.45
CA LEU A 125 -2.31 2.25 19.63
C LEU A 125 -2.14 1.19 18.53
N TRP A 126 -3.22 0.52 18.12
CA TRP A 126 -3.18 -0.44 17.02
C TRP A 126 -2.77 0.21 15.70
N LEU A 127 -3.30 1.38 15.36
CA LEU A 127 -2.87 2.14 14.18
C LEU A 127 -1.40 2.51 14.24
N PHE A 128 -0.91 2.90 15.43
CA PHE A 128 0.51 3.21 15.62
C PHE A 128 1.41 1.97 15.44
N LEU A 129 0.94 0.80 15.87
CA LEU A 129 1.65 -0.47 15.76
C LEU A 129 1.40 -1.20 14.43
N GLN A 130 0.47 -0.72 13.60
CA GLN A 130 0.07 -1.36 12.36
C GLN A 130 1.23 -1.67 11.40
N PRO A 131 2.27 -0.82 11.24
CA PRO A 131 3.43 -1.15 10.40
C PRO A 131 4.12 -2.45 10.83
N PHE A 132 4.22 -2.69 12.14
CA PHE A 132 4.81 -3.91 12.69
C PHE A 132 3.88 -5.10 12.49
N PHE A 133 2.59 -4.95 12.74
CA PHE A 133 1.62 -6.02 12.47
C PHE A 133 1.61 -6.39 10.98
N TYR A 134 1.61 -5.41 10.09
CA TYR A 134 1.65 -5.65 8.65
C TYR A 134 2.92 -6.39 8.22
N SER A 135 4.07 -6.03 8.78
CA SER A 135 5.37 -6.64 8.45
C SER A 135 5.54 -8.05 9.03
N PHE A 136 5.08 -8.30 10.25
CA PHE A 136 5.35 -9.56 10.97
C PHE A 136 4.19 -10.57 10.91
N ARG A 137 2.95 -10.12 10.70
CA ARG A 137 1.79 -11.00 10.64
C ARG A 137 1.91 -12.12 9.60
N PRO A 138 2.41 -11.88 8.38
CA PRO A 138 2.62 -12.94 7.40
C PRO A 138 3.53 -14.06 7.91
N LEU A 139 4.58 -13.72 8.66
CA LEU A 139 5.52 -14.69 9.22
C LEU A 139 4.90 -15.60 10.29
N VAL A 140 3.86 -15.12 10.96
CA VAL A 140 3.17 -15.86 12.05
C VAL A 140 1.95 -16.60 11.53
N VAL A 141 1.14 -15.94 10.68
CA VAL A 141 -0.14 -16.48 10.20
C VAL A 141 0.06 -17.49 9.09
N ARG A 142 1.06 -17.28 8.24
CA ARG A 142 1.33 -18.13 7.08
C ARG A 142 2.84 -18.23 6.78
N PRO A 143 3.61 -18.87 7.69
CA PRO A 143 5.04 -19.02 7.51
C PRO A 143 5.33 -19.86 6.26
N LYS A 144 6.15 -19.32 5.38
CA LYS A 144 6.64 -20.02 4.18
C LYS A 144 8.15 -19.83 4.05
N PRO A 145 8.87 -20.77 3.44
CA PRO A 145 10.28 -20.55 3.14
C PRO A 145 10.42 -19.39 2.13
N PRO A 146 11.48 -18.57 2.25
CA PRO A 146 11.72 -17.48 1.32
C PRO A 146 12.03 -18.03 -0.09
N THR A 147 11.47 -17.38 -1.10
CA THR A 147 11.76 -17.68 -2.49
C THR A 147 13.14 -17.16 -2.91
N PRO A 148 13.77 -17.70 -3.96
CA PRO A 148 15.04 -17.16 -4.48
C PRO A 148 14.98 -15.66 -4.81
N MET A 149 13.83 -15.17 -5.31
CA MET A 149 13.64 -13.76 -5.62
C MET A 149 13.56 -12.87 -4.35
N GLU A 150 12.95 -13.36 -3.29
CA GLU A 150 12.93 -12.66 -1.99
C GLU A 150 14.34 -12.59 -1.38
N LEU A 151 15.15 -13.66 -1.53
CA LEU A 151 16.55 -13.66 -1.11
C LEU A 151 17.40 -12.68 -1.94
N ILE A 152 17.22 -12.63 -3.25
CA ILE A 152 17.89 -11.66 -4.13
C ILE A 152 17.51 -10.23 -3.72
N ASN A 153 16.21 -9.97 -3.49
CA ASN A 153 15.75 -8.65 -3.02
C ASN A 153 16.37 -8.28 -1.68
N LEU A 154 16.43 -9.22 -0.73
CA LEU A 154 17.08 -9.00 0.57
C LEU A 154 18.56 -8.59 0.40
N VAL A 155 19.32 -9.30 -0.45
CA VAL A 155 20.73 -8.97 -0.71
C VAL A 155 20.87 -7.59 -1.35
N ILE A 156 20.04 -7.25 -2.34
CA ILE A 156 20.03 -5.93 -2.99
C ILE A 156 19.72 -4.84 -1.96
N GLN A 157 18.71 -5.05 -1.12
CA GLN A 157 18.31 -4.08 -0.09
C GLN A 157 19.42 -3.85 0.93
N LEU A 158 19.99 -4.93 1.49
CA LEU A 158 21.09 -4.82 2.47
C LEU A 158 22.33 -4.15 1.87
N PHE A 159 22.63 -4.40 0.60
CA PHE A 159 23.72 -3.72 -0.10
C PHE A 159 23.45 -2.22 -0.25
N PHE A 160 22.23 -1.84 -0.66
CA PHE A 160 21.82 -0.45 -0.76
C PHE A 160 21.91 0.25 0.61
N ASP A 161 21.39 -0.36 1.66
CA ASP A 161 21.39 0.20 3.01
C ASP A 161 22.84 0.39 3.52
N ALA A 162 23.72 -0.57 3.26
CA ALA A 162 25.15 -0.45 3.59
C ALA A 162 25.82 0.71 2.84
N VAL A 163 25.48 0.90 1.56
CA VAL A 163 25.97 2.04 0.76
C VAL A 163 25.45 3.36 1.33
N VAL A 164 24.16 3.45 1.68
CA VAL A 164 23.55 4.64 2.29
C VAL A 164 24.26 4.98 3.61
N ILE A 165 24.46 3.97 4.48
CA ILE A 165 25.16 4.17 5.76
C ILE A 165 26.61 4.64 5.53
N LYS A 166 27.31 4.06 4.57
CA LYS A 166 28.68 4.42 4.25
C LYS A 166 28.82 5.86 3.73
N LEU A 167 27.86 6.29 2.90
CA LEU A 167 27.91 7.63 2.26
C LEU A 167 27.37 8.74 3.15
N TRP A 168 26.28 8.48 3.90
CA TRP A 168 25.53 9.52 4.62
C TRP A 168 25.27 9.19 6.10
N GLY A 169 25.76 8.04 6.57
CA GLY A 169 25.65 7.62 7.98
C GLY A 169 24.29 7.04 8.37
N TRP A 170 24.20 6.60 9.62
CA TRP A 170 22.99 5.96 10.21
C TRP A 170 21.75 6.86 10.20
N LYS A 171 21.95 8.17 10.20
CA LYS A 171 20.85 9.14 10.17
C LYS A 171 20.07 9.08 8.86
N ALA A 172 20.75 8.81 7.74
CA ALA A 172 20.12 8.67 6.43
C ALA A 172 19.19 7.44 6.37
N ILE A 173 19.69 6.28 6.81
CA ILE A 173 18.83 5.07 6.87
C ILE A 173 17.71 5.23 7.89
N GLY A 174 18.00 5.91 9.03
CA GLY A 174 16.99 6.26 10.03
C GLY A 174 15.85 7.11 9.44
N TYR A 175 16.17 8.09 8.61
CA TYR A 175 15.17 8.90 7.91
C TYR A 175 14.27 8.05 6.99
N LEU A 176 14.84 7.16 6.20
CA LEU A 176 14.07 6.28 5.30
C LEU A 176 13.15 5.35 6.09
N LEU A 177 13.68 4.64 7.08
CA LEU A 177 12.92 3.68 7.90
C LEU A 177 11.83 4.36 8.74
N ILE A 178 12.18 5.44 9.44
CA ILE A 178 11.23 6.18 10.27
C ILE A 178 10.12 6.77 9.41
N GLY A 179 10.47 7.35 8.25
CA GLY A 179 9.49 7.87 7.30
C GLY A 179 8.51 6.79 6.83
N ALA A 180 9.02 5.62 6.43
CA ALA A 180 8.19 4.49 6.03
C ALA A 180 7.26 4.03 7.16
N LEU A 181 7.77 3.84 8.38
CA LEU A 181 6.98 3.42 9.53
C LEU A 181 5.91 4.44 9.91
N MET A 182 6.25 5.73 9.94
CA MET A 182 5.28 6.79 10.28
C MET A 182 4.16 6.88 9.25
N ALA A 183 4.47 6.73 7.95
CA ALA A 183 3.48 6.80 6.88
C ALA A 183 2.60 5.55 6.74
N MET A 184 2.94 4.45 7.39
CA MET A 184 2.10 3.24 7.45
C MET A 184 1.17 3.19 8.67
N GLY A 185 1.35 4.08 9.64
CA GLY A 185 0.59 4.11 10.89
C GLY A 185 -0.42 5.26 10.96
N VAL A 186 -0.15 6.23 11.85
CA VAL A 186 -1.02 7.41 12.05
C VAL A 186 -0.61 8.51 11.07
N HIS A 187 -0.95 8.33 9.81
CA HIS A 187 -0.73 9.31 8.74
C HIS A 187 -1.91 9.28 7.76
N PRO A 188 -2.32 10.42 7.18
CA PRO A 188 -3.44 10.45 6.24
C PRO A 188 -3.36 9.42 5.11
N VAL A 189 -2.19 9.20 4.51
CA VAL A 189 -2.02 8.20 3.43
C VAL A 189 -2.21 6.76 3.93
N ALA A 190 -1.96 6.46 5.22
CA ALA A 190 -2.20 5.14 5.79
C ALA A 190 -3.70 4.82 5.93
N GLY A 191 -4.56 5.83 5.78
CA GLY A 191 -6.00 5.64 5.81
C GLY A 191 -6.51 4.61 4.81
N HIS A 192 -5.80 4.40 3.68
CA HIS A 192 -6.19 3.40 2.69
C HIS A 192 -6.21 1.98 3.28
N PHE A 193 -5.27 1.59 4.15
CA PHE A 193 -5.24 0.27 4.78
C PHE A 193 -6.51 -0.07 5.55
N VAL A 194 -7.15 0.97 6.12
CA VAL A 194 -8.39 0.82 6.87
C VAL A 194 -9.60 1.06 5.97
N ALA A 195 -9.52 2.05 5.05
CA ALA A 195 -10.62 2.42 4.17
C ALA A 195 -11.11 1.28 3.28
N GLU A 196 -10.19 0.47 2.77
CA GLU A 196 -10.45 -0.46 1.69
C GLU A 196 -11.33 -1.65 2.09
N HIS A 197 -11.14 -2.19 3.30
CA HIS A 197 -11.69 -3.50 3.67
C HIS A 197 -12.34 -3.57 5.05
N TYR A 198 -12.37 -2.49 5.84
CA TYR A 198 -13.07 -2.49 7.11
C TYR A 198 -14.53 -2.12 6.92
N MET A 199 -15.41 -2.80 7.61
CA MET A 199 -16.85 -2.68 7.45
C MET A 199 -17.40 -1.40 8.11
N PHE A 200 -17.22 -0.25 7.43
CA PHE A 200 -17.76 1.04 7.84
C PHE A 200 -19.29 1.11 7.68
N LYS A 201 -19.85 0.30 6.82
CA LYS A 201 -21.28 0.18 6.62
C LYS A 201 -21.65 -1.30 6.55
N LYS A 202 -22.60 -1.72 7.38
CA LYS A 202 -23.06 -3.12 7.43
C LYS A 202 -23.50 -3.60 6.05
N GLY A 203 -22.95 -4.75 5.65
CA GLY A 203 -23.25 -5.37 4.36
C GLY A 203 -22.32 -4.98 3.21
N TYR A 204 -21.36 -4.08 3.43
CA TYR A 204 -20.35 -3.70 2.45
C TYR A 204 -18.95 -4.03 2.97
N GLU A 205 -18.17 -4.74 2.17
CA GLU A 205 -16.86 -5.28 2.54
C GLU A 205 -15.69 -4.51 1.91
N THR A 206 -15.95 -3.74 0.86
CA THR A 206 -14.95 -2.99 0.12
C THR A 206 -15.46 -1.59 -0.21
N TYR A 207 -14.55 -0.62 -0.20
CA TYR A 207 -14.87 0.79 -0.40
C TYR A 207 -13.84 1.43 -1.30
N SER A 208 -14.29 2.25 -2.23
CA SER A 208 -13.42 3.18 -2.95
C SER A 208 -13.27 4.49 -2.18
N TYR A 209 -12.20 5.21 -2.48
CA TYR A 209 -11.93 6.55 -1.99
C TYR A 209 -11.77 7.50 -3.18
N TYR A 210 -12.48 8.61 -3.16
CA TYR A 210 -12.49 9.57 -4.27
C TYR A 210 -11.92 10.95 -3.89
N GLY A 211 -11.00 10.98 -2.93
CA GLY A 211 -10.36 12.20 -2.47
C GLY A 211 -9.04 12.53 -3.16
N PRO A 212 -8.42 13.67 -2.79
CA PRO A 212 -7.24 14.22 -3.48
C PRO A 212 -5.97 13.41 -3.30
N LEU A 213 -5.85 12.57 -2.26
CA LEU A 213 -4.67 11.74 -2.05
C LEU A 213 -4.47 10.68 -3.15
N ASN A 214 -5.51 10.37 -3.93
CA ASN A 214 -5.40 9.52 -5.11
C ASN A 214 -4.30 9.97 -6.07
N TRP A 215 -4.08 11.28 -6.17
CA TRP A 215 -3.07 11.84 -7.07
C TRP A 215 -1.63 11.38 -6.73
N ILE A 216 -1.31 11.26 -5.44
CA ILE A 216 0.04 10.83 -4.99
C ILE A 216 0.12 9.32 -4.70
N THR A 217 -0.99 8.60 -4.75
CA THR A 217 -1.09 7.18 -4.39
C THR A 217 -1.49 6.29 -5.57
N PHE A 218 -1.21 6.73 -6.81
CA PHE A 218 -1.49 5.97 -8.04
C PHE A 218 -2.96 5.55 -8.20
N ASN A 219 -3.90 6.35 -7.68
CA ASN A 219 -5.33 6.06 -7.68
C ASN A 219 -5.73 4.76 -6.97
N VAL A 220 -4.93 4.31 -5.99
CA VAL A 220 -5.27 3.11 -5.19
C VAL A 220 -6.65 3.20 -4.54
N GLY A 221 -7.13 4.43 -4.30
CA GLY A 221 -8.48 4.64 -3.77
C GLY A 221 -9.62 4.21 -4.69
N TYR A 222 -9.40 4.00 -5.97
CA TYR A 222 -10.38 3.36 -6.87
C TYR A 222 -10.39 1.85 -6.68
N HIS A 223 -10.63 1.43 -5.44
CA HIS A 223 -10.41 0.09 -4.96
C HIS A 223 -11.44 -0.93 -5.50
N ASN A 224 -12.72 -0.57 -5.56
CA ASN A 224 -13.76 -1.42 -6.15
C ASN A 224 -13.52 -1.62 -7.65
N GLU A 225 -13.13 -0.55 -8.35
CA GLU A 225 -12.77 -0.58 -9.77
C GLU A 225 -11.55 -1.45 -10.01
N HIS A 226 -10.55 -1.38 -9.12
CA HIS A 226 -9.36 -2.23 -9.17
C HIS A 226 -9.71 -3.71 -8.93
N HIS A 227 -10.54 -4.02 -7.95
CA HIS A 227 -11.00 -5.40 -7.72
C HIS A 227 -11.75 -6.00 -8.91
N ASP A 228 -12.56 -5.18 -9.61
CA ASP A 228 -13.24 -5.63 -10.82
C ASP A 228 -12.28 -5.75 -12.01
N PHE A 229 -11.26 -4.89 -12.11
CA PHE A 229 -10.37 -4.79 -13.26
C PHE A 229 -8.89 -4.66 -12.86
N PRO A 230 -8.27 -5.68 -12.24
CA PRO A 230 -6.89 -5.62 -11.76
C PRO A 230 -5.84 -5.52 -12.89
N ALA A 231 -6.23 -5.72 -14.14
CA ALA A 231 -5.39 -5.53 -15.34
C ALA A 231 -5.46 -4.10 -15.91
N VAL A 232 -6.21 -3.20 -15.27
CA VAL A 232 -6.27 -1.77 -15.61
C VAL A 232 -5.29 -1.03 -14.70
N PRO A 233 -4.32 -0.27 -15.25
CA PRO A 233 -3.39 0.50 -14.41
C PRO A 233 -4.12 1.60 -13.63
N GLY A 234 -3.62 1.92 -12.44
CA GLY A 234 -4.21 2.91 -11.53
C GLY A 234 -4.53 4.25 -12.20
N SER A 235 -3.67 4.70 -13.14
CA SER A 235 -3.91 5.93 -13.90
C SER A 235 -5.19 5.94 -14.74
N LYS A 236 -5.74 4.75 -15.06
CA LYS A 236 -6.96 4.57 -15.86
C LYS A 236 -8.19 4.12 -15.07
N LEU A 237 -8.06 3.82 -13.78
CA LEU A 237 -9.20 3.41 -12.93
C LEU A 237 -10.30 4.50 -12.85
N PRO A 238 -9.99 5.80 -12.79
CA PRO A 238 -11.02 6.84 -12.86
C PRO A 238 -11.90 6.76 -14.11
N GLU A 239 -11.32 6.30 -15.23
CA GLU A 239 -12.04 6.12 -16.50
C GLU A 239 -13.00 4.92 -16.45
N VAL A 240 -12.65 3.85 -15.71
CA VAL A 240 -13.56 2.72 -15.47
C VAL A 240 -14.84 3.19 -14.79
N ARG A 241 -14.71 3.99 -13.72
CA ARG A 241 -15.87 4.59 -13.03
C ARG A 241 -16.67 5.50 -13.96
N ARG A 242 -15.99 6.35 -14.76
CA ARG A 242 -16.65 7.25 -15.70
C ARG A 242 -17.45 6.52 -16.79
N ILE A 243 -16.98 5.34 -17.23
CA ILE A 243 -17.65 4.52 -18.24
C ILE A 243 -18.87 3.80 -17.66
N ALA A 244 -18.79 3.35 -16.41
CA ALA A 244 -19.81 2.49 -15.80
C ALA A 244 -20.29 3.04 -14.43
N PRO A 245 -20.74 4.32 -14.35
CA PRO A 245 -21.00 5.00 -13.07
C PRO A 245 -22.09 4.32 -12.23
N GLU A 246 -23.07 3.68 -12.85
CA GLU A 246 -24.14 3.00 -12.14
C GLU A 246 -23.69 1.80 -11.30
N PHE A 247 -22.48 1.27 -11.56
CA PHE A 247 -21.90 0.18 -10.77
C PHE A 247 -21.07 0.67 -9.59
N TYR A 248 -20.61 1.92 -9.60
CA TYR A 248 -19.70 2.45 -8.59
C TYR A 248 -20.25 3.63 -7.80
N ASP A 249 -21.02 4.54 -8.42
CA ASP A 249 -21.52 5.75 -7.77
C ASP A 249 -22.59 5.48 -6.71
N THR A 250 -23.24 4.32 -6.76
CA THR A 250 -24.23 3.87 -5.78
C THR A 250 -23.61 3.16 -4.57
N LEU A 251 -22.34 2.79 -4.65
CA LEU A 251 -21.63 2.12 -3.57
C LEU A 251 -21.19 3.13 -2.49
N PRO A 252 -21.16 2.72 -1.22
CA PRO A 252 -20.56 3.54 -0.20
C PRO A 252 -19.06 3.73 -0.49
N HIS A 253 -18.59 4.96 -0.31
CA HIS A 253 -17.21 5.36 -0.57
C HIS A 253 -16.73 6.36 0.49
N HIS A 254 -15.44 6.63 0.47
CA HIS A 254 -14.79 7.61 1.34
C HIS A 254 -14.27 8.80 0.51
N ASP A 255 -14.36 10.02 1.10
CA ASP A 255 -13.82 11.24 0.51
C ASP A 255 -12.59 11.77 1.28
N SER A 256 -12.32 11.22 2.46
CA SER A 256 -11.22 11.63 3.33
C SER A 256 -10.64 10.45 4.11
N TRP A 257 -9.39 10.08 3.84
CA TRP A 257 -8.68 9.08 4.63
C TRP A 257 -8.39 9.54 6.06
N SER A 258 -8.21 10.85 6.29
CA SER A 258 -8.10 11.37 7.66
C SER A 258 -9.39 11.14 8.44
N LYS A 259 -10.55 11.32 7.79
CA LYS A 259 -11.85 11.00 8.40
C LYS A 259 -12.00 9.50 8.66
N VAL A 260 -11.56 8.67 7.73
CA VAL A 260 -11.55 7.21 7.91
C VAL A 260 -10.77 6.81 9.16
N LEU A 261 -9.55 7.35 9.35
CA LEU A 261 -8.75 7.08 10.55
C LEU A 261 -9.44 7.56 11.83
N TYR A 262 -10.05 8.76 11.78
CA TYR A 262 -10.82 9.30 12.89
C TYR A 262 -12.02 8.40 13.24
N ASP A 263 -12.84 8.04 12.25
CA ASP A 263 -14.00 7.18 12.43
C ASP A 263 -13.57 5.79 12.95
N PHE A 264 -12.50 5.20 12.42
CA PHE A 264 -11.95 3.93 12.89
C PHE A 264 -11.61 3.96 14.38
N VAL A 265 -11.02 5.07 14.86
CA VAL A 265 -10.64 5.21 16.27
C VAL A 265 -11.85 5.51 17.16
N MET A 266 -12.76 6.36 16.70
CA MET A 266 -13.84 6.90 17.55
C MET A 266 -15.13 6.08 17.49
N ASP A 267 -15.45 5.43 16.37
CA ASP A 267 -16.68 4.66 16.24
C ASP A 267 -16.55 3.29 16.95
N PRO A 268 -17.43 2.96 17.91
CA PRO A 268 -17.37 1.70 18.65
C PRO A 268 -17.62 0.45 17.79
N ASP A 269 -18.31 0.59 16.67
CA ASP A 269 -18.64 -0.52 15.78
C ASP A 269 -17.51 -0.83 14.78
N ILE A 270 -16.50 0.06 14.68
CA ILE A 270 -15.39 -0.07 13.75
C ILE A 270 -14.08 -0.29 14.52
N GLY A 271 -13.26 -1.22 14.04
CA GLY A 271 -11.97 -1.54 14.67
C GLY A 271 -11.32 -2.76 14.04
N PRO A 272 -10.23 -3.29 14.59
CA PRO A 272 -9.55 -4.49 14.09
C PRO A 272 -10.47 -5.71 13.99
N TYR A 273 -11.63 -5.68 14.65
CA TYR A 273 -12.67 -6.70 14.64
C TYR A 273 -13.71 -6.51 13.52
N ALA A 274 -13.70 -5.38 12.82
CA ALA A 274 -14.70 -5.04 11.77
C ALA A 274 -14.26 -5.50 10.37
N ARG A 275 -13.63 -6.67 10.27
CA ARG A 275 -13.22 -7.33 9.02
C ARG A 275 -13.98 -8.64 8.84
N ILE A 276 -14.41 -8.92 7.60
CA ILE A 276 -15.05 -10.20 7.28
C ILE A 276 -13.98 -11.23 6.98
N LYS A 277 -14.00 -12.34 7.73
CA LYS A 277 -13.17 -13.52 7.46
C LYS A 277 -14.01 -14.57 6.78
N ARG A 278 -13.71 -14.87 5.51
CA ARG A 278 -14.32 -15.99 4.78
C ARG A 278 -13.58 -17.28 5.09
N LYS A 279 -14.32 -18.38 5.32
CA LYS A 279 -13.71 -19.71 5.34
C LYS A 279 -13.39 -20.09 3.90
N HIS A 280 -12.12 -20.29 3.59
CA HIS A 280 -11.74 -20.91 2.33
C HIS A 280 -12.24 -22.37 2.34
N HIS A 281 -13.28 -22.67 1.60
CA HIS A 281 -13.67 -24.04 1.30
C HIS A 281 -12.71 -24.58 0.23
N GLY A 282 -11.77 -25.45 0.63
CA GLY A 282 -11.04 -26.33 -0.26
C GLY A 282 -9.61 -25.97 -0.62
N LEU A 283 -8.70 -25.98 0.35
CA LEU A 283 -7.26 -26.24 0.13
C LEU A 283 -6.66 -27.04 1.31
N ASP A 284 -7.47 -27.87 1.98
CA ASP A 284 -7.00 -28.90 2.90
C ASP A 284 -7.29 -30.26 2.26
N SER A 285 -6.46 -30.66 1.28
CA SER A 285 -6.30 -32.05 0.84
C SER A 285 -4.91 -32.19 0.21
#